data_f1ec2db053cbf9dddb6049088e3192d6
#
_entry.id   f1ec2db053cbf9dddb6049088e3192d6
#
_cell.length_a   1.000
_cell.length_b   1.000
_cell.length_c   1.000
_cell.angle_alpha   90.00
_cell.angle_beta   90.00
_cell.angle_gamma   90.00
#
_symmetry.space_group_name_H-M   'P 1'
#
loop_
_entity.id
_entity.type
_entity.pdbx_description
1 polymer ?
#
loop_
_entity_poly.entity_id
_entity_poly.type
_entity_poly.pdbx_seq_one_letter_code
_entity_poly.pdbx_strand_id
1 'polypeptide(L)'
;WTGDEKITKKENSLSNLKPVFKNNQNEFLEKDFSNKEDFSFGKVGNNLSWTQQYQNNANHIKRSNFSNIGSIEKFSKISRYNINNNILYKNDKLYYSDVKGNIGIYSLINNKELFKFNFYKKKFKNIDKEINIILKNNLIIAADNFGYIYCIDYVEKKLIWAKNYLIPF
;
A
#
# COMPACT_ATOMS: atom_id res chain seq x y z
N TRP A 1 -1.70 -51.02 26.71
CA TRP A 1 -1.94 -49.72 26.05
C TRP A 1 -3.31 -49.79 25.40
N THR A 2 -4.31 -49.29 26.15
CA THR A 2 -5.67 -49.19 25.66
C THR A 2 -5.89 -47.76 25.19
N GLY A 3 -5.58 -47.49 23.93
CA GLY A 3 -5.73 -46.17 23.30
C GLY A 3 -7.19 -45.74 23.08
N ASP A 4 -8.14 -46.66 23.26
CA ASP A 4 -9.54 -46.41 22.90
C ASP A 4 -10.32 -45.58 23.93
N GLU A 5 -9.94 -45.63 25.19
CA GLU A 5 -10.64 -44.81 26.23
C GLU A 5 -10.39 -43.29 26.11
N LYS A 6 -9.28 -42.86 25.51
CA LYS A 6 -9.00 -41.44 25.30
C LYS A 6 -9.78 -40.82 24.14
N ILE A 7 -10.11 -41.63 23.14
CA ILE A 7 -10.85 -41.16 21.96
C ILE A 7 -12.32 -40.96 22.29
N THR A 8 -12.92 -41.88 23.02
CA THR A 8 -14.34 -41.80 23.42
C THR A 8 -14.60 -40.62 24.38
N LYS A 9 -13.67 -40.27 25.29
CA LYS A 9 -13.81 -39.06 26.12
C LYS A 9 -13.72 -37.75 25.33
N LYS A 10 -13.03 -37.74 24.21
CA LYS A 10 -12.90 -36.55 23.35
C LYS A 10 -14.14 -36.32 22.47
N GLU A 11 -14.74 -37.38 21.98
CA GLU A 11 -16.00 -37.29 21.23
C GLU A 11 -17.17 -36.81 22.08
N ASN A 12 -17.28 -37.28 23.34
CA ASN A 12 -18.32 -36.82 24.26
C ASN A 12 -18.17 -35.35 24.66
N SER A 13 -16.98 -34.78 24.58
CA SER A 13 -16.77 -33.34 24.85
C SER A 13 -17.20 -32.42 23.70
N LEU A 14 -17.26 -32.96 22.48
CA LEU A 14 -17.66 -32.22 21.27
C LEU A 14 -19.19 -32.16 21.11
N SER A 15 -19.92 -33.14 21.65
CA SER A 15 -21.39 -33.19 21.58
C SER A 15 -22.09 -32.05 22.34
N ASN A 16 -21.40 -31.38 23.27
CA ASN A 16 -21.91 -30.26 24.05
C ASN A 16 -21.55 -28.88 23.52
N LEU A 17 -20.86 -28.80 22.35
CA LEU A 17 -20.55 -27.53 21.72
C LEU A 17 -21.81 -26.93 21.12
N LYS A 18 -22.28 -25.83 21.66
CA LYS A 18 -23.33 -25.03 21.02
C LYS A 18 -22.74 -24.37 19.76
N PRO A 19 -23.40 -24.50 18.60
CA PRO A 19 -22.91 -23.82 17.40
C PRO A 19 -22.87 -22.30 17.66
N VAL A 20 -21.70 -21.70 17.44
CA VAL A 20 -21.49 -20.26 17.61
C VAL A 20 -22.30 -19.48 16.56
N PHE A 21 -22.52 -20.09 15.42
CA PHE A 21 -23.37 -19.53 14.37
C PHE A 21 -24.70 -20.31 14.36
N LYS A 22 -25.77 -19.68 14.84
CA LYS A 22 -27.12 -20.16 14.55
C LYS A 22 -27.35 -19.87 13.07
N ASN A 23 -27.55 -20.91 12.26
CA ASN A 23 -28.07 -20.77 10.91
C ASN A 23 -29.49 -20.18 11.01
N ASN A 24 -29.57 -18.86 11.10
CA ASN A 24 -30.80 -18.16 10.82
C ASN A 24 -30.96 -18.18 9.28
N GLN A 25 -31.52 -19.27 8.78
CA GLN A 25 -31.86 -19.40 7.35
C GLN A 25 -32.78 -18.27 6.85
N ASN A 26 -33.32 -17.46 7.74
CA ASN A 26 -34.19 -16.34 7.41
C ASN A 26 -33.48 -14.98 7.30
N GLU A 27 -32.17 -14.88 7.60
CA GLU A 27 -31.43 -13.61 7.47
C GLU A 27 -30.88 -13.33 6.07
N PHE A 28 -30.85 -14.35 5.21
CA PHE A 28 -30.58 -14.19 3.77
C PHE A 28 -31.87 -14.31 2.96
N LEU A 29 -32.92 -13.64 3.38
CA LEU A 29 -33.98 -13.31 2.43
C LEU A 29 -33.33 -12.42 1.38
N GLU A 30 -33.09 -12.98 0.19
CA GLU A 30 -32.80 -12.18 -1.00
C GLU A 30 -33.85 -11.11 -1.06
N LYS A 31 -33.44 -9.87 -0.67
CA LYS A 31 -34.26 -8.70 -0.94
C LYS A 31 -34.34 -8.64 -2.45
N ASP A 32 -35.48 -9.01 -2.98
CA ASP A 32 -35.77 -8.85 -4.38
C ASP A 32 -35.55 -7.37 -4.72
N PHE A 33 -34.51 -7.06 -5.47
CA PHE A 33 -34.20 -5.74 -5.98
C PHE A 33 -35.22 -5.38 -7.09
N SER A 34 -36.49 -5.61 -6.81
CA SER A 34 -37.59 -5.31 -7.73
C SER A 34 -37.83 -3.80 -7.91
N ASN A 35 -37.27 -2.98 -7.05
CA ASN A 35 -37.20 -1.56 -7.26
C ASN A 35 -35.94 -1.25 -8.07
N LYS A 36 -36.15 -0.76 -9.28
CA LYS A 36 -35.15 -0.15 -10.14
C LYS A 36 -34.54 1.06 -9.43
N GLU A 37 -33.74 0.82 -8.39
CA GLU A 37 -32.82 1.83 -7.91
C GLU A 37 -31.80 2.01 -9.03
N ASP A 38 -31.84 3.16 -9.67
CA ASP A 38 -30.86 3.53 -10.67
C ASP A 38 -29.48 3.49 -10.02
N PHE A 39 -28.72 2.42 -10.27
CA PHE A 39 -27.33 2.36 -9.89
C PHE A 39 -26.57 3.41 -10.70
N SER A 40 -26.47 4.59 -10.13
CA SER A 40 -25.65 5.64 -10.67
C SER A 40 -24.18 5.31 -10.36
N PHE A 41 -23.47 4.79 -11.35
CA PHE A 41 -22.01 4.75 -11.26
C PHE A 41 -21.50 6.18 -11.19
N GLY A 42 -20.78 6.53 -10.11
CA GLY A 42 -20.17 7.85 -9.96
C GLY A 42 -19.37 8.27 -11.19
N LYS A 43 -19.25 9.58 -11.39
CA LYS A 43 -18.53 10.15 -12.53
C LYS A 43 -17.13 9.57 -12.65
N VAL A 44 -16.77 9.16 -13.86
CA VAL A 44 -15.41 8.74 -14.18
C VAL A 44 -14.50 9.95 -14.06
N GLY A 45 -13.46 9.85 -13.24
CA GLY A 45 -12.49 10.92 -13.02
C GLY A 45 -11.19 10.71 -13.79
N ASN A 46 -10.48 11.80 -14.06
CA ASN A 46 -9.10 11.72 -14.52
C ASN A 46 -8.18 11.54 -13.32
N ASN A 47 -7.41 10.46 -13.29
CA ASN A 47 -6.42 10.23 -12.23
C ASN A 47 -5.13 11.00 -12.55
N LEU A 48 -5.07 12.26 -12.15
CA LEU A 48 -3.91 13.12 -12.34
C LEU A 48 -2.82 12.93 -11.27
N SER A 49 -3.09 12.17 -10.23
CA SER A 49 -2.11 11.91 -9.17
C SER A 49 -2.42 10.63 -8.41
N TRP A 50 -1.36 9.96 -7.97
CA TRP A 50 -1.38 8.79 -7.11
C TRP A 50 -0.40 9.02 -5.97
N THR A 51 -0.89 9.54 -4.84
CA THR A 51 -0.05 10.09 -3.75
C THR A 51 0.13 9.14 -2.57
N GLN A 52 -0.53 7.99 -2.59
CA GLN A 52 -0.43 6.93 -1.59
C GLN A 52 -0.79 5.57 -2.20
N GLN A 53 -0.51 4.48 -1.51
CA GLN A 53 -0.61 3.11 -2.03
C GLN A 53 -1.93 2.80 -2.75
N TYR A 54 -3.07 3.20 -2.20
CA TYR A 54 -4.40 2.95 -2.77
C TYR A 54 -5.09 4.23 -3.25
N GLN A 55 -4.32 5.22 -3.68
CA GLN A 55 -4.80 6.50 -4.20
C GLN A 55 -5.46 7.42 -3.15
N ASN A 56 -6.21 6.91 -2.20
CA ASN A 56 -6.91 7.68 -1.16
C ASN A 56 -7.01 6.91 0.17
N ASN A 57 -7.41 7.60 1.24
CA ASN A 57 -7.50 7.04 2.59
C ASN A 57 -8.59 5.97 2.76
N ALA A 58 -9.52 5.85 1.82
CA ALA A 58 -10.58 4.84 1.85
C ALA A 58 -10.14 3.51 1.22
N ASN A 59 -8.87 3.39 0.79
CA ASN A 59 -8.32 2.24 0.07
C ASN A 59 -9.16 1.84 -1.16
N HIS A 60 -9.78 2.82 -1.79
CA HIS A 60 -10.66 2.62 -2.93
C HIS A 60 -10.10 3.34 -4.16
N ILE A 61 -9.79 2.58 -5.19
CA ILE A 61 -9.36 3.13 -6.48
C ILE A 61 -10.57 3.71 -7.19
N LYS A 62 -10.54 5.01 -7.46
CA LYS A 62 -11.59 5.67 -8.23
C LYS A 62 -11.65 5.13 -9.65
N ARG A 63 -12.85 4.99 -10.18
CA ARG A 63 -13.05 4.64 -11.58
C ARG A 63 -12.40 5.68 -12.48
N SER A 64 -11.44 5.24 -13.30
CA SER A 64 -10.66 6.10 -14.19
C SER A 64 -11.02 5.84 -15.63
N ASN A 65 -11.01 6.89 -16.43
CA ASN A 65 -11.15 6.78 -17.88
C ASN A 65 -9.77 6.64 -18.51
N PHE A 66 -9.56 5.58 -19.28
CA PHE A 66 -8.39 5.40 -20.14
C PHE A 66 -8.81 5.68 -21.58
N SER A 67 -8.88 6.95 -21.96
CA SER A 67 -9.38 7.36 -23.27
C SER A 67 -8.37 7.15 -24.41
N ASN A 68 -7.09 6.90 -24.10
CA ASN A 68 -6.06 6.71 -25.10
C ASN A 68 -4.95 5.79 -24.59
N ILE A 69 -4.95 4.54 -25.02
CA ILE A 69 -3.77 3.67 -24.92
C ILE A 69 -2.90 3.98 -26.14
N GLY A 70 -2.28 5.17 -26.15
CA GLY A 70 -1.61 5.65 -27.34
C GLY A 70 -0.26 4.99 -27.60
N SER A 71 0.61 4.90 -26.59
CA SER A 71 1.97 4.39 -26.78
C SER A 71 2.54 3.85 -25.47
N ILE A 72 3.36 2.81 -25.58
CA ILE A 72 4.21 2.34 -24.49
C ILE A 72 5.55 3.01 -24.67
N GLU A 73 5.90 3.90 -23.75
CA GLU A 73 7.21 4.55 -23.74
C GLU A 73 8.18 3.79 -22.84
N LYS A 74 9.39 3.59 -23.32
CA LYS A 74 10.46 2.98 -22.56
C LYS A 74 11.32 4.07 -21.92
N PHE A 75 11.30 4.13 -20.59
CA PHE A 75 12.15 5.04 -19.83
C PHE A 75 13.52 4.41 -19.51
N SER A 76 14.49 5.27 -19.21
CA SER A 76 15.77 4.85 -18.65
C SER A 76 15.58 4.23 -17.26
N LYS A 77 16.56 3.46 -16.81
CA LYS A 77 16.51 2.83 -15.48
C LYS A 77 16.41 3.89 -14.37
N ILE A 78 15.33 3.85 -13.59
CA ILE A 78 15.03 4.83 -12.55
C ILE A 78 15.95 4.65 -11.33
N SER A 79 16.25 3.41 -10.94
CA SER A 79 17.16 3.10 -9.81
C SER A 79 18.17 2.02 -10.20
N ARG A 80 19.34 2.05 -9.57
CA ARG A 80 20.35 0.98 -9.66
C ARG A 80 19.89 -0.29 -8.92
N TYR A 81 19.07 -0.16 -7.90
CA TYR A 81 18.60 -1.23 -7.03
C TYR A 81 17.12 -1.53 -7.27
N ASN A 82 16.64 -2.63 -6.73
CA ASN A 82 15.24 -2.99 -6.81
C ASN A 82 14.38 -1.93 -6.12
N ILE A 83 13.34 -1.49 -6.79
CA ILE A 83 12.39 -0.52 -6.28
C ILE A 83 11.39 -1.26 -5.37
N ASN A 84 11.01 -0.66 -4.26
CA ASN A 84 9.94 -1.14 -3.41
C ASN A 84 8.59 -1.05 -4.15
N ASN A 85 7.60 -1.82 -3.72
CA ASN A 85 6.36 -2.04 -4.46
C ASN A 85 5.51 -0.78 -4.71
N ASN A 86 5.75 0.31 -3.97
CA ASN A 86 4.93 1.51 -4.04
C ASN A 86 5.64 2.62 -4.83
N ILE A 87 5.26 2.77 -6.10
CA ILE A 87 5.63 3.94 -6.91
C ILE A 87 4.44 4.88 -6.91
N LEU A 88 4.69 6.15 -6.56
CA LEU A 88 3.68 7.19 -6.54
C LEU A 88 3.87 8.13 -7.73
N TYR A 89 2.79 8.75 -8.17
CA TYR A 89 2.77 9.66 -9.30
C TYR A 89 2.11 10.99 -8.94
N LYS A 90 2.75 12.09 -9.29
CA LYS A 90 2.19 13.43 -9.16
C LYS A 90 2.93 14.41 -10.06
N ASN A 91 2.20 15.19 -10.87
CA ASN A 91 2.74 16.26 -11.71
C ASN A 91 3.93 15.80 -12.58
N ASP A 92 3.73 14.76 -13.39
CA ASP A 92 4.73 14.18 -14.30
C ASP A 92 6.04 13.73 -13.62
N LYS A 93 5.94 13.37 -12.34
CA LYS A 93 7.04 12.85 -11.54
C LYS A 93 6.66 11.53 -10.91
N LEU A 94 7.60 10.59 -10.92
CA LEU A 94 7.53 9.36 -10.16
C LEU A 94 8.29 9.52 -8.86
N TYR A 95 7.67 9.10 -7.77
CA TYR A 95 8.26 9.06 -6.44
C TYR A 95 8.42 7.59 -6.07
N TYR A 96 9.60 7.20 -5.68
CA TYR A 96 9.94 5.80 -5.43
C TYR A 96 10.88 5.65 -4.24
N SER A 97 10.90 4.46 -3.68
CA SER A 97 11.94 4.02 -2.74
C SER A 97 12.59 2.73 -3.24
N ASP A 98 13.83 2.48 -2.85
CA ASP A 98 14.53 1.25 -3.21
C ASP A 98 14.99 0.47 -1.98
N VAL A 99 15.34 -0.81 -2.17
CA VAL A 99 15.77 -1.73 -1.11
C VAL A 99 17.07 -1.29 -0.40
N LYS A 100 17.82 -0.34 -0.94
CA LYS A 100 19.00 0.25 -0.26
C LYS A 100 18.66 1.50 0.55
N GLY A 101 17.38 1.86 0.61
CA GLY A 101 16.90 2.97 1.43
C GLY A 101 16.97 4.32 0.75
N ASN A 102 17.14 4.36 -0.56
CA ASN A 102 17.04 5.61 -1.29
C ASN A 102 15.58 5.95 -1.55
N ILE A 103 15.20 7.20 -1.35
CA ILE A 103 13.96 7.79 -1.81
C ILE A 103 14.30 8.71 -2.95
N GLY A 104 13.69 8.51 -4.11
CA GLY A 104 14.00 9.25 -5.33
C GLY A 104 12.76 9.89 -5.95
N ILE A 105 13.00 10.95 -6.71
CA ILE A 105 12.03 11.62 -7.57
C ILE A 105 12.58 11.64 -8.97
N TYR A 106 11.85 11.05 -9.91
CA TYR A 106 12.20 10.98 -11.31
C TYR A 106 11.21 11.78 -12.14
N SER A 107 11.71 12.66 -13.02
CA SER A 107 10.89 13.43 -13.95
C SER A 107 10.64 12.61 -15.21
N LEU A 108 9.37 12.41 -15.56
CA LEU A 108 8.97 11.78 -16.81
C LEU A 108 9.24 12.67 -18.02
N ILE A 109 9.08 14.00 -17.87
CA ILE A 109 9.32 14.96 -18.94
C ILE A 109 10.81 15.02 -19.32
N ASN A 110 11.67 15.10 -18.29
CA ASN A 110 13.10 15.30 -18.50
C ASN A 110 13.90 13.99 -18.55
N ASN A 111 13.26 12.85 -18.32
CA ASN A 111 13.90 11.54 -18.24
C ASN A 111 15.11 11.49 -17.32
N LYS A 112 15.06 12.16 -16.16
CA LYS A 112 16.17 12.22 -15.20
C LYS A 112 15.73 12.23 -13.76
N GLU A 113 16.63 11.78 -12.89
CA GLU A 113 16.48 11.89 -11.43
C GLU A 113 16.60 13.37 -11.00
N LEU A 114 15.59 13.89 -10.30
CA LEU A 114 15.56 15.26 -9.79
C LEU A 114 16.03 15.34 -8.33
N PHE A 115 15.80 14.28 -7.57
CA PHE A 115 16.04 14.24 -6.15
C PHE A 115 16.38 12.82 -5.73
N LYS A 116 17.33 12.71 -4.79
CA LYS A 116 17.67 11.46 -4.12
C LYS A 116 18.06 11.73 -2.68
N PHE A 117 17.48 10.98 -1.78
CA PHE A 117 17.75 11.07 -0.36
C PHE A 117 17.93 9.67 0.23
N ASN A 118 18.86 9.52 1.17
CA ASN A 118 19.04 8.28 1.92
C ASN A 118 19.18 8.61 3.40
N PHE A 119 18.25 8.11 4.21
CA PHE A 119 18.21 8.34 5.65
C PHE A 119 19.24 7.49 6.41
N TYR A 120 19.65 6.35 5.85
CA TYR A 120 20.35 5.33 6.60
C TYR A 120 21.85 5.56 6.70
N LYS A 121 22.38 5.32 7.92
CA LYS A 121 23.82 5.32 8.20
C LYS A 121 24.49 4.03 7.71
N LYS A 122 25.82 4.00 7.70
CA LYS A 122 26.64 2.87 7.20
C LYS A 122 26.27 1.51 7.81
N LYS A 123 25.86 1.43 9.09
CA LYS A 123 25.49 0.18 9.76
C LYS A 123 24.33 -0.58 9.11
N PHE A 124 23.45 0.13 8.40
CA PHE A 124 22.29 -0.47 7.71
C PHE A 124 22.55 -0.74 6.23
N LYS A 125 23.78 -0.52 5.72
CA LYS A 125 24.08 -0.54 4.29
C LYS A 125 23.74 -1.88 3.60
N ASN A 126 24.00 -2.99 4.29
CA ASN A 126 23.87 -4.34 3.71
C ASN A 126 22.49 -4.97 3.93
N ILE A 127 21.61 -4.35 4.67
CA ILE A 127 20.28 -4.88 4.96
C ILE A 127 19.30 -4.24 3.97
N ASP A 128 18.44 -5.04 3.39
CA ASP A 128 17.39 -4.53 2.51
C ASP A 128 16.26 -3.87 3.32
N LYS A 129 15.70 -2.82 2.77
CA LYS A 129 14.68 -1.98 3.39
C LYS A 129 13.40 -2.07 2.60
N GLU A 130 12.30 -2.27 3.30
CA GLU A 130 10.97 -2.04 2.79
C GLU A 130 10.51 -0.67 3.26
N ILE A 131 10.29 0.25 2.33
CA ILE A 131 9.92 1.62 2.64
C ILE A 131 8.62 1.93 1.93
N ASN A 132 7.60 2.25 2.72
CA ASN A 132 6.34 2.79 2.24
C ASN A 132 6.39 4.31 2.27
N ILE A 133 5.98 4.95 1.19
CA ILE A 133 5.99 6.40 1.05
C ILE A 133 4.60 6.95 0.81
N ILE A 134 4.35 8.15 1.32
CA ILE A 134 3.12 8.91 1.12
C ILE A 134 3.52 10.34 0.77
N LEU A 135 2.80 10.95 -0.16
CA LEU A 135 3.02 12.34 -0.56
C LEU A 135 1.92 13.25 0.01
N LYS A 136 2.33 14.33 0.66
CA LYS A 136 1.43 15.38 1.11
C LYS A 136 2.06 16.74 0.87
N ASN A 137 1.46 17.55 0.00
CA ASN A 137 2.03 18.82 -0.45
C ASN A 137 3.46 18.66 -1.00
N ASN A 138 4.45 19.27 -0.34
CA ASN A 138 5.88 19.21 -0.66
C ASN A 138 6.65 18.19 0.19
N LEU A 139 5.91 17.37 0.95
CA LEU A 139 6.48 16.43 1.89
C LEU A 139 6.37 14.99 1.37
N ILE A 140 7.43 14.24 1.62
CA ILE A 140 7.43 12.77 1.55
C ILE A 140 7.48 12.26 2.98
N ILE A 141 6.48 11.49 3.38
CA ILE A 141 6.47 10.76 4.65
C ILE A 141 6.82 9.32 4.30
N ALA A 142 7.84 8.78 4.96
CA ALA A 142 8.33 7.43 4.75
C ALA A 142 8.28 6.64 6.04
N ALA A 143 7.82 5.39 5.96
CA ALA A 143 7.84 4.42 7.03
C ALA A 143 8.57 3.15 6.57
N ASP A 144 9.40 2.57 7.43
CA ASP A 144 10.24 1.44 7.07
C ASP A 144 10.07 0.22 7.98
N ASN A 145 10.60 -0.91 7.53
CA ASN A 145 10.61 -2.17 8.27
C ASN A 145 11.55 -2.20 9.49
N PHE A 146 12.25 -1.11 9.82
CA PHE A 146 13.05 -0.96 11.05
C PHE A 146 12.33 -0.14 12.13
N GLY A 147 11.09 0.29 11.86
CA GLY A 147 10.29 1.10 12.78
C GLY A 147 10.58 2.59 12.71
N TYR A 148 11.28 3.08 11.69
CA TYR A 148 11.44 4.51 11.50
C TYR A 148 10.29 5.08 10.68
N ILE A 149 9.77 6.22 11.14
CA ILE A 149 8.97 7.13 10.33
C ILE A 149 9.75 8.42 10.22
N TYR A 150 9.86 8.96 9.02
CA TYR A 150 10.57 10.20 8.77
C TYR A 150 9.89 11.03 7.69
N CYS A 151 10.05 12.34 7.80
CA CYS A 151 9.46 13.32 6.90
C CYS A 151 10.56 14.14 6.23
N ILE A 152 10.47 14.19 4.91
CA ILE A 152 11.42 14.91 4.05
C ILE A 152 10.67 15.99 3.30
N ASP A 153 11.18 17.21 3.34
CA ASP A 153 10.82 18.24 2.38
C ASP A 153 11.68 18.05 1.12
N TYR A 154 11.04 17.66 0.03
CA TYR A 154 11.77 17.37 -1.20
C TYR A 154 12.07 18.64 -2.04
N VAL A 155 11.43 19.76 -1.74
CA VAL A 155 11.71 21.06 -2.36
C VAL A 155 12.94 21.66 -1.69
N GLU A 156 12.93 21.76 -0.36
CA GLU A 156 14.04 22.24 0.46
C GLU A 156 15.18 21.23 0.59
N LYS A 157 14.97 20.01 0.11
CA LYS A 157 15.93 18.89 0.15
C LYS A 157 16.46 18.57 1.54
N LYS A 158 15.61 18.67 2.56
CA LYS A 158 15.99 18.45 3.96
C LYS A 158 15.09 17.46 4.68
N LEU A 159 15.69 16.75 5.64
CA LEU A 159 14.95 15.96 6.63
C LEU A 159 14.33 16.91 7.64
N ILE A 160 13.00 16.88 7.80
CA ILE A 160 12.30 17.71 8.77
C ILE A 160 12.33 17.05 10.14
N TRP A 161 11.94 15.80 10.22
CA TRP A 161 11.98 15.00 11.44
C TRP A 161 12.11 13.51 11.12
N ALA A 162 12.57 12.76 12.11
CA ALA A 162 12.57 11.30 12.10
C ALA A 162 12.29 10.77 13.50
N LYS A 163 11.50 9.70 13.59
CA LYS A 163 11.19 9.03 14.85
C LYS A 163 11.29 7.52 14.66
N ASN A 164 11.85 6.83 15.66
CA ASN A 164 11.88 5.39 15.72
C ASN A 164 10.84 4.90 16.72
N TYR A 165 9.94 4.05 16.27
CA TYR A 165 8.88 3.45 17.11
C TYR A 165 9.28 2.07 17.64
N LEU A 166 10.45 1.54 17.25
CA LEU A 166 10.97 0.23 17.66
C LEU A 166 10.08 -0.97 17.24
N ILE A 167 9.09 -0.72 16.41
CA ILE A 167 8.15 -1.71 15.89
C ILE A 167 8.18 -1.60 14.35
N PRO A 168 8.41 -2.69 13.61
CA PRO A 168 8.34 -2.69 12.14
C PRO A 168 6.96 -2.26 11.63
N PHE A 169 6.92 -1.60 10.49
CA PHE A 169 5.69 -1.18 9.81
C PHE A 169 5.46 -2.04 8.57
#